data_cc9a2bc554a87ac2266019cbdc39d7b3
#
_entry.id   cc9a2bc554a87ac2266019cbdc39d7b3
#
_cell.length_a   1.000
_cell.length_b   1.000
_cell.length_c   1.000
_cell.angle_alpha   90.00
_cell.angle_beta   90.00
_cell.angle_gamma   90.00
#
_symmetry.space_group_name_H-M   'P 1'
#
loop_
_entity.id
_entity.type
_entity.pdbx_description
1 polymer ?
#
loop_
_entity_poly.entity_id
_entity_poly.type
_entity_poly.pdbx_seq_one_letter_code
_entity_poly.pdbx_strand_id
1 'polypeptide(L)'
;MAQNKMTQNKTTQKVIITHFNSRHDFLKLLENNPGLVIVKLGATWCGPCKRIKPVLDGFFASSPDNVICCDIDVDECTDLYSYFKSKKMVNGIPVILLYKKGNVNFFPDDSITGADPVELDKFFKRCGLHLKSLAPALSVREQR
;
A
#
# COMPACT_ATOMS: atom_id res chain seq x y z
N MET A 1 18.96 -29.70 -0.60
CA MET A 1 17.89 -30.38 0.06
C MET A 1 16.57 -29.66 -0.10
N ALA A 2 15.51 -30.44 -0.09
CA ALA A 2 14.17 -29.86 -0.31
C ALA A 2 13.78 -28.84 0.73
N GLN A 3 14.20 -29.03 1.96
CA GLN A 3 13.88 -28.09 3.04
C GLN A 3 14.46 -26.72 2.79
N ASN A 4 15.68 -26.66 2.30
CA ASN A 4 16.31 -25.37 2.02
C ASN A 4 15.55 -24.57 0.98
N LYS A 5 15.10 -25.27 -0.06
CA LYS A 5 14.33 -24.60 -1.12
C LYS A 5 13.02 -24.07 -0.60
N MET A 6 12.34 -24.84 0.23
CA MET A 6 11.07 -24.39 0.79
C MET A 6 11.24 -23.19 1.69
N THR A 7 12.30 -23.16 2.48
CA THR A 7 12.59 -22.04 3.36
C THR A 7 12.81 -20.77 2.53
N GLN A 8 13.58 -20.87 1.47
CA GLN A 8 13.82 -19.73 0.61
C GLN A 8 12.54 -19.21 -0.02
N ASN A 9 11.67 -20.10 -0.46
CA ASN A 9 10.41 -19.70 -1.07
C ASN A 9 9.55 -18.93 -0.09
N LYS A 10 9.52 -19.33 1.17
CA LYS A 10 8.73 -18.66 2.19
C LYS A 10 9.23 -17.25 2.44
N THR A 11 10.55 -17.05 2.43
CA THR A 11 11.11 -15.73 2.74
C THR A 11 10.89 -14.73 1.63
N THR A 12 10.55 -15.18 0.42
CA THR A 12 10.35 -14.26 -0.72
C THR A 12 8.91 -13.82 -0.91
N GLN A 13 7.97 -14.40 -0.16
CA GLN A 13 6.57 -14.05 -0.33
C GLN A 13 6.21 -12.80 0.46
N LYS A 14 5.57 -11.85 -0.24
CA LYS A 14 5.07 -10.63 0.37
C LYS A 14 3.72 -10.93 1.05
N VAL A 15 3.61 -10.50 2.29
CA VAL A 15 2.34 -10.58 3.02
C VAL A 15 1.49 -9.37 2.65
N ILE A 16 0.27 -9.62 2.24
CA ILE A 16 -0.68 -8.55 1.88
C ILE A 16 -1.72 -8.46 2.97
N ILE A 17 -1.91 -7.27 3.54
CA ILE A 17 -2.95 -7.04 4.53
C ILE A 17 -4.27 -6.84 3.79
N THR A 18 -5.29 -7.59 4.19
CA THR A 18 -6.57 -7.55 3.49
C THR A 18 -7.72 -7.07 4.36
N HIS A 19 -7.46 -6.77 5.63
CA HIS A 19 -8.54 -6.40 6.54
C HIS A 19 -8.06 -5.50 7.68
N PHE A 20 -8.92 -4.56 8.07
CA PHE A 20 -8.80 -3.78 9.29
C PHE A 20 -10.15 -3.83 10.00
N ASN A 21 -10.15 -4.18 11.28
CA ASN A 21 -11.40 -4.23 12.04
C ASN A 21 -12.02 -2.85 12.21
N SER A 22 -11.17 -1.83 12.30
CA SER A 22 -11.64 -0.46 12.43
C SER A 22 -10.59 0.50 11.86
N ARG A 23 -10.99 1.76 11.70
CA ARG A 23 -10.06 2.80 11.26
C ARG A 23 -8.90 3.00 12.24
N HIS A 24 -9.12 2.67 13.52
CA HIS A 24 -8.05 2.79 14.53
C HIS A 24 -6.94 1.77 14.29
N ASP A 25 -7.28 0.58 13.83
CA ASP A 25 -6.28 -0.42 13.47
C ASP A 25 -5.41 0.05 12.31
N PHE A 26 -6.00 0.78 11.38
CA PHE A 26 -5.24 1.37 10.28
C PHE A 26 -4.24 2.41 10.81
N LEU A 27 -4.67 3.27 11.74
CA LEU A 27 -3.75 4.25 12.33
C LEU A 27 -2.59 3.58 13.04
N LYS A 28 -2.86 2.49 13.75
CA LYS A 28 -1.79 1.74 14.42
C LYS A 28 -0.77 1.22 13.41
N LEU A 29 -1.26 0.78 12.26
CA LEU A 29 -0.36 0.35 11.20
C LEU A 29 0.54 1.50 10.74
N LEU A 30 -0.02 2.69 10.56
CA LEU A 30 0.75 3.86 10.15
C LEU A 30 1.84 4.21 11.17
N GLU A 31 1.58 4.02 12.46
CA GLU A 31 2.56 4.28 13.50
C GLU A 31 3.77 3.36 13.40
N ASN A 32 3.60 2.21 12.79
CA ASN A 32 4.66 1.21 12.63
C ASN A 32 5.15 1.10 11.19
N ASN A 33 4.94 2.12 10.39
CA ASN A 33 5.31 2.16 8.98
C ASN A 33 6.84 2.20 8.83
N PRO A 34 7.45 1.16 8.23
CA PRO A 34 8.92 1.12 8.09
C PRO A 34 9.46 1.91 6.91
N GLY A 35 8.61 2.35 6.01
CA GLY A 35 9.01 3.11 4.83
C GLY A 35 7.80 3.65 4.10
N LEU A 36 7.00 2.77 3.50
CA LEU A 36 5.73 3.13 2.86
C LEU A 36 4.64 2.18 3.29
N VAL A 37 3.43 2.71 3.43
CA VAL A 37 2.20 1.91 3.46
C VAL A 37 1.41 2.26 2.23
N ILE A 38 1.06 1.27 1.43
CA ILE A 38 0.29 1.45 0.21
C ILE A 38 -1.01 0.68 0.37
N VAL A 39 -2.14 1.39 0.22
CA VAL A 39 -3.47 0.81 0.45
C VAL A 39 -4.29 0.95 -0.82
N LYS A 40 -4.71 -0.19 -1.38
CA LYS A 40 -5.67 -0.18 -2.47
C LYS A 40 -7.05 -0.43 -1.88
N LEU A 41 -8.01 0.42 -2.24
CA LEU A 41 -9.42 0.24 -1.91
C LEU A 41 -10.17 -0.16 -3.17
N GLY A 42 -10.91 -1.25 -3.10
CA GLY A 42 -11.66 -1.75 -4.23
C GLY A 42 -12.81 -2.63 -3.79
N ALA A 43 -13.45 -3.30 -4.75
CA ALA A 43 -14.57 -4.19 -4.46
C ALA A 43 -14.61 -5.30 -5.50
N THR A 44 -15.21 -6.42 -5.13
CA THR A 44 -15.28 -7.57 -6.03
C THR A 44 -16.18 -7.31 -7.25
N TRP A 45 -17.15 -6.42 -7.10
CA TRP A 45 -18.08 -6.08 -8.19
C TRP A 45 -17.58 -4.96 -9.10
N CYS A 46 -16.43 -4.40 -8.78
CA CYS A 46 -15.89 -3.24 -9.49
C CYS A 46 -15.03 -3.70 -10.67
N GLY A 47 -15.49 -3.43 -11.89
CA GLY A 47 -14.78 -3.82 -13.11
C GLY A 47 -13.38 -3.22 -13.23
N PRO A 48 -13.24 -1.89 -13.08
CA PRO A 48 -11.90 -1.26 -13.12
C PRO A 48 -10.96 -1.80 -12.05
N CYS A 49 -11.47 -2.15 -10.87
CA CYS A 49 -10.66 -2.76 -9.82
C CYS A 49 -10.06 -4.08 -10.30
N LYS A 50 -10.86 -4.88 -11.00
CA LYS A 50 -10.40 -6.18 -11.52
C LYS A 50 -9.32 -5.99 -12.59
N ARG A 51 -9.43 -4.94 -13.40
CA ARG A 51 -8.47 -4.70 -14.47
C ARG A 51 -7.08 -4.37 -13.93
N ILE A 52 -6.99 -3.65 -12.82
CA ILE A 52 -5.67 -3.28 -12.27
C ILE A 52 -5.08 -4.34 -11.37
N LYS A 53 -5.87 -5.35 -10.98
CA LYS A 53 -5.40 -6.33 -10.01
C LYS A 53 -4.12 -7.05 -10.41
N PRO A 54 -3.96 -7.57 -11.64
CA PRO A 54 -2.71 -8.25 -11.98
C PRO A 54 -1.49 -7.34 -11.90
N VAL A 55 -1.61 -6.10 -12.36
CA VAL A 55 -0.50 -5.15 -12.33
C VAL A 55 -0.17 -4.78 -10.89
N LEU A 56 -1.19 -4.52 -10.08
CA LEU A 56 -0.99 -4.16 -8.69
C LEU A 56 -0.40 -5.31 -7.89
N ASP A 57 -0.89 -6.53 -8.11
CA ASP A 57 -0.35 -7.71 -7.42
C ASP A 57 1.13 -7.89 -7.74
N GLY A 58 1.52 -7.68 -8.99
CA GLY A 58 2.91 -7.74 -9.40
C GLY A 58 3.76 -6.67 -8.72
N PHE A 59 3.24 -5.45 -8.65
CA PHE A 59 3.93 -4.35 -7.98
C PHE A 59 4.12 -4.67 -6.50
N PHE A 60 3.08 -5.15 -5.83
CA PHE A 60 3.16 -5.52 -4.41
C PHE A 60 4.17 -6.63 -4.20
N ALA A 61 4.12 -7.67 -5.02
CA ALA A 61 5.01 -8.82 -4.88
C ALA A 61 6.48 -8.45 -5.01
N SER A 62 6.79 -7.46 -5.84
CA SER A 62 8.17 -7.03 -6.09
C SER A 62 8.62 -5.91 -5.17
N SER A 63 7.76 -5.40 -4.29
CA SER A 63 8.11 -4.29 -3.43
C SER A 63 9.09 -4.73 -2.33
N PRO A 64 9.96 -3.82 -1.86
CA PRO A 64 10.93 -4.16 -0.80
C PRO A 64 10.25 -4.41 0.55
N ASP A 65 11.02 -4.93 1.49
CA ASP A 65 10.50 -5.31 2.81
C ASP A 65 9.96 -4.13 3.60
N ASN A 66 10.44 -2.93 3.33
CA ASN A 66 9.98 -1.74 4.04
C ASN A 66 8.75 -1.09 3.41
N VAL A 67 8.07 -1.82 2.52
CA VAL A 67 6.77 -1.40 1.98
C VAL A 67 5.70 -2.35 2.48
N ILE A 68 4.72 -1.80 3.20
CA ILE A 68 3.56 -2.56 3.64
C ILE A 68 2.46 -2.39 2.62
N CYS A 69 1.93 -3.51 2.13
CA CYS A 69 0.92 -3.52 1.07
C CYS A 69 -0.42 -3.98 1.62
N CYS A 70 -1.47 -3.22 1.31
CA CYS A 70 -2.83 -3.52 1.75
C CYS A 70 -3.75 -3.54 0.55
N ASP A 71 -4.55 -4.59 0.44
CA ASP A 71 -5.56 -4.74 -0.61
C ASP A 71 -6.90 -4.94 0.08
N ILE A 72 -7.69 -3.88 0.14
CA ILE A 72 -8.87 -3.80 1.00
C ILE A 72 -10.14 -3.82 0.15
N ASP A 73 -11.05 -4.70 0.52
CA ASP A 73 -12.40 -4.73 -0.02
C ASP A 73 -13.25 -3.77 0.83
N VAL A 74 -13.81 -2.73 0.18
CA VAL A 74 -14.56 -1.70 0.90
C VAL A 74 -15.83 -2.23 1.55
N ASP A 75 -16.36 -3.33 1.02
CA ASP A 75 -17.55 -3.95 1.61
C ASP A 75 -17.23 -4.73 2.88
N GLU A 76 -15.96 -5.10 3.06
CA GLU A 76 -15.50 -5.83 4.24
C GLU A 76 -14.88 -4.92 5.30
N CYS A 77 -14.53 -3.69 4.95
CA CYS A 77 -13.91 -2.73 5.85
C CYS A 77 -14.69 -1.42 5.83
N THR A 78 -15.96 -1.50 6.17
CA THR A 78 -16.89 -0.38 6.02
C THR A 78 -16.58 0.80 6.91
N ASP A 79 -16.08 0.57 8.12
CA ASP A 79 -15.74 1.67 9.02
C ASP A 79 -14.64 2.55 8.42
N LEU A 80 -13.58 1.94 7.95
CA LEU A 80 -12.46 2.66 7.36
C LEU A 80 -12.89 3.40 6.09
N TYR A 81 -13.58 2.68 5.20
CA TYR A 81 -13.99 3.28 3.93
C TYR A 81 -14.98 4.42 4.12
N SER A 82 -15.95 4.24 5.00
CA SER A 82 -16.93 5.29 5.29
C SER A 82 -16.25 6.53 5.85
N TYR A 83 -15.24 6.34 6.69
CA TYR A 83 -14.51 7.46 7.26
C TYR A 83 -13.77 8.24 6.16
N PHE A 84 -13.06 7.52 5.28
CA PHE A 84 -12.37 8.17 4.16
C PHE A 84 -13.34 8.99 3.31
N LYS A 85 -14.50 8.42 3.01
CA LYS A 85 -15.51 9.11 2.19
C LYS A 85 -16.09 10.32 2.90
N SER A 86 -16.39 10.19 4.18
CA SER A 86 -16.99 11.27 4.96
C SER A 86 -16.06 12.47 5.06
N LYS A 87 -14.76 12.24 5.07
CA LYS A 87 -13.74 13.29 5.11
C LYS A 87 -13.29 13.72 3.73
N LYS A 88 -13.90 13.18 2.68
CA LYS A 88 -13.61 13.51 1.29
C LYS A 88 -12.17 13.21 0.90
N MET A 89 -11.56 12.23 1.56
CA MET A 89 -10.22 11.76 1.21
C MET A 89 -10.25 10.83 0.01
N VAL A 90 -11.36 10.14 -0.20
CA VAL A 90 -11.60 9.31 -1.38
C VAL A 90 -13.01 9.58 -1.89
N ASN A 91 -13.20 9.48 -3.22
CA ASN A 91 -14.51 9.69 -3.83
C ASN A 91 -14.88 8.60 -4.83
N GLY A 92 -14.14 7.52 -4.87
CA GLY A 92 -14.45 6.41 -5.77
C GLY A 92 -13.43 5.31 -5.65
N ILE A 93 -13.70 4.19 -6.33
CA ILE A 93 -12.82 3.03 -6.41
C ILE A 93 -12.59 2.63 -7.85
N PRO A 94 -11.44 2.05 -8.19
CA PRO A 94 -10.31 1.79 -7.29
C PRO A 94 -9.58 3.08 -6.95
N VAL A 95 -9.03 3.11 -5.74
CA VAL A 95 -8.13 4.18 -5.33
C VAL A 95 -6.97 3.54 -4.59
N ILE A 96 -5.77 4.07 -4.81
CA ILE A 96 -4.57 3.59 -4.15
C ILE A 96 -3.98 4.77 -3.39
N LEU A 97 -3.80 4.59 -2.09
CA LEU A 97 -3.31 5.61 -1.19
C LEU A 97 -1.89 5.26 -0.74
N LEU A 98 -1.04 6.26 -0.65
CA LEU A 98 0.35 6.08 -0.21
C LEU A 98 0.61 6.92 1.02
N TYR A 99 1.18 6.29 2.05
CA TYR A 99 1.55 6.95 3.30
C TYR A 99 3.05 6.76 3.52
N LYS A 100 3.75 7.88 3.69
CA LYS A 100 5.19 7.85 3.96
C LYS A 100 5.43 7.60 5.45
N LYS A 101 6.60 7.05 5.76
CA LYS A 101 7.02 6.87 7.14
C LYS A 101 6.92 8.19 7.89
N GLY A 102 6.28 8.13 9.06
CA GLY A 102 6.08 9.34 9.88
C GLY A 102 4.70 9.95 9.73
N ASN A 103 3.97 9.62 8.66
CA ASN A 103 2.60 10.10 8.50
C ASN A 103 1.67 9.19 9.30
N VAL A 104 1.12 9.72 10.39
CA VAL A 104 0.25 8.95 11.28
C VAL A 104 -1.18 9.50 11.29
N ASN A 105 -1.61 10.10 10.17
CA ASN A 105 -2.98 10.54 10.03
C ASN A 105 -3.61 9.92 8.79
N PHE A 106 -4.93 10.06 8.66
CA PHE A 106 -5.67 9.40 7.56
C PHE A 106 -5.41 10.02 6.19
N PHE A 107 -4.94 11.25 6.13
CA PHE A 107 -4.66 11.89 4.85
C PHE A 107 -3.40 11.31 4.23
N PRO A 108 -3.50 10.77 3.00
CA PRO A 108 -2.32 10.18 2.35
C PRO A 108 -1.37 11.25 1.84
N ASP A 109 -0.11 10.85 1.64
CA ASP A 109 0.89 11.71 1.02
C ASP A 109 0.74 11.74 -0.49
N ASP A 110 0.19 10.70 -1.08
CA ASP A 110 0.00 10.57 -2.52
C ASP A 110 -1.14 9.61 -2.78
N SER A 111 -1.77 9.72 -3.94
CA SER A 111 -2.84 8.81 -4.28
C SER A 111 -3.09 8.79 -5.78
N ILE A 112 -3.79 7.75 -6.24
CA ILE A 112 -4.30 7.68 -7.59
C ILE A 112 -5.69 7.07 -7.54
N THR A 113 -6.62 7.66 -8.30
CA THR A 113 -7.98 7.15 -8.42
C THR A 113 -8.19 6.71 -9.86
N GLY A 114 -8.82 5.53 -10.02
CA GLY A 114 -9.14 5.00 -11.33
C GLY A 114 -8.16 3.95 -11.79
N ALA A 115 -8.33 3.52 -13.05
CA ALA A 115 -7.62 2.37 -13.61
C ALA A 115 -6.83 2.70 -14.88
N ASP A 116 -6.48 3.97 -15.08
CA ASP A 116 -5.69 4.36 -16.24
C ASP A 116 -4.28 3.80 -16.11
N PRO A 117 -3.84 2.95 -17.07
CA PRO A 117 -2.52 2.32 -16.97
C PRO A 117 -1.36 3.31 -16.94
N VAL A 118 -1.47 4.43 -17.65
CA VAL A 118 -0.40 5.43 -17.69
C VAL A 118 -0.26 6.11 -16.36
N GLU A 119 -1.38 6.50 -15.75
CA GLU A 119 -1.36 7.16 -14.44
C GLU A 119 -0.92 6.19 -13.35
N LEU A 120 -1.31 4.93 -13.47
CA LEU A 120 -0.90 3.90 -12.52
C LEU A 120 0.62 3.69 -12.57
N ASP A 121 1.19 3.63 -13.77
CA ASP A 121 2.64 3.50 -13.92
C ASP A 121 3.37 4.69 -13.30
N LYS A 122 2.86 5.89 -13.52
CA LYS A 122 3.44 7.10 -12.92
C LYS A 122 3.39 7.04 -11.40
N PHE A 123 2.29 6.55 -10.85
CA PHE A 123 2.14 6.41 -9.41
C PHE A 123 3.18 5.43 -8.84
N PHE A 124 3.36 4.29 -9.50
CA PHE A 124 4.35 3.30 -9.06
C PHE A 124 5.76 3.89 -9.08
N LYS A 125 6.07 4.70 -10.08
CA LYS A 125 7.37 5.37 -10.15
C LYS A 125 7.55 6.37 -9.01
N ARG A 126 6.49 7.08 -8.65
CA ARG A 126 6.54 7.99 -7.51
C ARG A 126 6.78 7.23 -6.20
N CYS A 127 6.20 6.04 -6.06
CA CYS A 127 6.45 5.21 -4.88
C CYS A 127 7.94 4.90 -4.75
N GLY A 128 8.60 4.55 -5.86
CA GLY A 128 10.04 4.29 -5.87
C GLY A 128 10.84 5.51 -5.46
N LEU A 129 10.43 6.68 -5.93
CA LEU A 129 11.12 7.93 -5.56
C LEU A 129 10.97 8.23 -4.07
N HIS A 130 9.80 7.98 -3.50
CA HIS A 130 9.61 8.19 -2.06
C HIS A 130 10.52 7.28 -1.25
N LEU A 131 10.68 6.03 -1.67
CA LEU A 131 11.58 5.11 -0.99
C LEU A 131 13.03 5.56 -1.08
N LYS A 132 13.45 6.04 -2.25
CA LYS A 132 14.83 6.51 -2.43
C LYS A 132 15.12 7.71 -1.55
N SER A 133 14.14 8.55 -1.29
CA SER A 133 14.36 9.74 -0.46
C SER A 133 14.64 9.38 0.99
N LEU A 134 14.29 8.19 1.45
CA LEU A 134 14.60 7.74 2.80
C LEU A 134 16.03 7.24 2.94
N ALA A 135 16.56 6.58 1.89
CA ALA A 135 17.87 5.93 1.96
C ALA A 135 19.03 6.90 2.23
N PRO A 136 19.13 8.07 1.56
CA PRO A 136 20.25 8.97 1.82
C PRO A 136 20.28 9.47 3.26
N ALA A 137 19.13 9.73 3.87
CA ALA A 137 19.08 10.19 5.26
C ALA A 137 19.61 9.12 6.22
N LEU A 138 19.27 7.86 5.98
CA LEU A 138 19.76 6.76 6.78
C LEU A 138 21.26 6.59 6.64
N SER A 139 21.77 6.68 5.42
CA SER A 139 23.20 6.58 5.16
C SER A 139 23.99 7.66 5.90
N VAL A 140 23.49 8.88 5.86
CA VAL A 140 24.16 10.00 6.54
C VAL A 140 24.24 9.74 8.03
N ARG A 141 23.17 9.24 8.61
CA ARG A 141 23.15 8.95 10.05
C ARG A 141 24.13 7.85 10.42
N GLU A 142 24.25 6.84 9.58
CA GLU A 142 25.17 5.74 9.85
C GLU A 142 26.62 6.16 9.81
N GLN A 143 26.93 7.19 9.04
CA GLN A 143 28.31 7.66 8.93
C GLN A 143 28.76 8.42 10.16
N ARG A 144 27.87 8.77 11.04
CA ARG A 144 28.23 9.46 12.28
C ARG A 144 28.44 8.48 13.41
#